data_4d59c60086e545f7b134fd88cdbeea14
#
_entry.id   4d59c60086e545f7b134fd88cdbeea14
#
_cell.length_a   1.000
_cell.length_b   1.000
_cell.length_c   1.000
_cell.angle_alpha   90.00
_cell.angle_beta   90.00
_cell.angle_gamma   90.00
#
_symmetry.space_group_name_H-M   'P 1'
#
loop_
_entity.id
_entity.type
_entity.pdbx_description
1 polymer ?
#
loop_
_entity_poly.entity_id
_entity_poly.type
_entity_poly.pdbx_seq_one_letter_code
_entity_poly.pdbx_strand_id
1 'polypeptide(L)'
;MAMTLPITAVTAAICALLLLITAIDTVRQRMQSRTAFGDGNGNARLISASRSHGNLAEHAPLAIIMIALLEPSADPRALSAVAAVFVFARICHIFGLYAPMSTEPPLGRKIGVVGTWLTYVVLIAWTLYAVARLGS
;
A
#
# COMPACT_ATOMS: atom_id res chain seq x y z
N MET A 1 3.85 25.07 15.23
CA MET A 1 3.72 23.79 15.94
C MET A 1 4.39 22.74 15.05
N ALA A 2 5.43 22.07 15.50
CA ALA A 2 6.12 21.05 14.71
C ALA A 2 5.26 19.78 14.68
N MET A 3 5.19 19.11 13.49
CA MET A 3 4.49 17.84 13.35
C MET A 3 5.28 16.75 14.09
N THR A 4 4.63 15.99 14.95
CA THR A 4 5.28 14.97 15.81
C THR A 4 5.57 13.66 15.06
N LEU A 5 4.85 13.37 13.96
CA LEU A 5 4.97 12.15 13.16
C LEU A 5 5.08 12.47 11.66
N PRO A 6 6.16 13.14 11.20
CA PRO A 6 6.27 13.59 9.82
C PRO A 6 6.38 12.44 8.80
N ILE A 7 7.07 11.33 9.12
CA ILE A 7 7.22 10.18 8.22
C ILE A 7 5.87 9.50 8.03
N THR A 8 5.16 9.26 9.13
CA THR A 8 3.80 8.72 9.11
C THR A 8 2.86 9.60 8.30
N ALA A 9 2.90 10.92 8.54
CA ALA A 9 2.01 11.86 7.87
C ALA A 9 2.22 11.88 6.35
N VAL A 10 3.49 11.91 5.90
CA VAL A 10 3.81 11.86 4.46
C VAL A 10 3.38 10.53 3.86
N THR A 11 3.67 9.41 4.53
CA THR A 11 3.28 8.07 4.06
C THR A 11 1.76 7.95 3.95
N ALA A 12 1.03 8.40 4.97
CA ALA A 12 -0.43 8.40 4.99
C ALA A 12 -1.03 9.27 3.88
N ALA A 13 -0.47 10.47 3.66
CA ALA A 13 -0.93 11.38 2.61
C ALA A 13 -0.76 10.77 1.21
N ILE A 14 0.39 10.14 0.93
CA ILE A 14 0.63 9.48 -0.35
C ILE A 14 -0.31 8.27 -0.52
N CYS A 15 -0.48 7.44 0.50
CA CYS A 15 -1.41 6.31 0.45
C CYS A 15 -2.86 6.76 0.26
N ALA A 16 -3.28 7.83 0.93
CA ALA A 16 -4.61 8.42 0.78
C ALA A 16 -4.84 8.96 -0.65
N LEU A 17 -3.84 9.61 -1.24
CA LEU A 17 -3.90 10.06 -2.64
C LEU A 17 -4.05 8.88 -3.60
N LEU A 18 -3.26 7.83 -3.43
CA LEU A 18 -3.36 6.61 -4.25
C LEU A 18 -4.71 5.92 -4.08
N LEU A 19 -5.25 5.87 -2.84
CA LEU A 19 -6.60 5.34 -2.56
C LEU A 19 -7.67 6.17 -3.26
N LEU A 20 -7.57 7.49 -3.22
CA LEU A 20 -8.51 8.37 -3.89
C LEU A 20 -8.49 8.17 -5.41
N ILE A 21 -7.32 8.12 -6.02
CA ILE A 21 -7.16 7.89 -7.47
C ILE A 21 -7.77 6.55 -7.87
N THR A 22 -7.46 5.48 -7.14
CA THR A 22 -7.97 4.13 -7.45
C THR A 22 -9.46 3.99 -7.16
N ALA A 23 -9.99 4.70 -6.15
CA ALA A 23 -11.44 4.77 -5.89
C ALA A 23 -12.19 5.45 -7.04
N ILE A 24 -11.69 6.61 -7.49
CA ILE A 24 -12.29 7.35 -8.62
C ILE A 24 -12.28 6.48 -9.88
N ASP A 25 -11.15 5.81 -10.18
CA ASP A 25 -11.11 4.91 -11.35
C ASP A 25 -12.09 3.73 -11.20
N THR A 26 -12.19 3.12 -10.01
CA THR A 26 -13.16 2.04 -9.76
C THR A 26 -14.60 2.50 -10.00
N VAL A 27 -14.98 3.65 -9.47
CA VAL A 27 -16.33 4.22 -9.69
C VAL A 27 -16.56 4.51 -11.18
N ARG A 28 -15.59 5.12 -11.86
CA ARG A 28 -15.65 5.40 -13.30
C ARG A 28 -15.86 4.12 -14.11
N GLN A 29 -15.12 3.05 -13.83
CA GLN A 29 -15.25 1.77 -14.53
C GLN A 29 -16.61 1.13 -14.26
N ARG A 30 -17.16 1.22 -13.04
CA ARG A 30 -18.51 0.75 -12.71
C ARG A 30 -19.58 1.48 -13.50
N MET A 31 -19.48 2.80 -13.59
CA MET A 31 -20.42 3.62 -14.36
C MET A 31 -20.36 3.28 -15.86
N GLN A 32 -19.16 3.12 -16.43
CA GLN A 32 -18.98 2.79 -17.84
C GLN A 32 -19.50 1.39 -18.19
N SER A 33 -19.29 0.41 -17.30
CA SER A 33 -19.77 -0.96 -17.49
C SER A 33 -21.21 -1.19 -17.02
N ARG A 34 -21.87 -0.16 -16.46
CA ARG A 34 -23.22 -0.24 -15.86
C ARG A 34 -23.32 -1.38 -14.82
N THR A 35 -22.24 -1.58 -14.04
CA THR A 35 -22.13 -2.69 -13.09
C THR A 35 -22.01 -2.12 -11.67
N ALA A 36 -23.07 -2.26 -10.87
CA ALA A 36 -23.06 -1.79 -9.46
C ALA A 36 -22.17 -2.66 -8.57
N PHE A 37 -22.21 -3.98 -8.74
CA PHE A 37 -21.49 -4.97 -7.94
C PHE A 37 -20.79 -6.02 -8.82
N GLY A 38 -19.79 -6.70 -8.23
CA GLY A 38 -19.08 -7.78 -8.92
C GLY A 38 -18.03 -7.26 -9.91
N ASP A 39 -17.66 -8.12 -10.85
CA ASP A 39 -16.57 -7.96 -11.81
C ASP A 39 -17.01 -7.48 -13.20
N GLY A 40 -18.31 -7.24 -13.39
CA GLY A 40 -18.85 -6.79 -14.67
C GLY A 40 -18.77 -7.86 -15.77
N ASN A 41 -19.06 -9.12 -15.42
CA ASN A 41 -18.96 -10.29 -16.32
C ASN A 41 -17.53 -10.47 -16.91
N GLY A 42 -16.53 -10.33 -16.06
CA GLY A 42 -15.14 -10.50 -16.46
C GLY A 42 -14.54 -9.26 -17.12
N ASN A 43 -15.09 -8.06 -16.87
CA ASN A 43 -14.51 -6.80 -17.36
C ASN A 43 -13.12 -6.58 -16.75
N ALA A 44 -12.08 -6.85 -17.53
CA ALA A 44 -10.68 -6.79 -17.10
C ALA A 44 -10.30 -5.42 -16.51
N ARG A 45 -10.82 -4.32 -17.07
CA ARG A 45 -10.52 -2.97 -16.60
C ARG A 45 -11.16 -2.69 -15.24
N LEU A 46 -12.41 -3.11 -15.03
CA LEU A 46 -13.09 -3.00 -13.74
C LEU A 46 -12.42 -3.86 -12.68
N ILE A 47 -12.02 -5.08 -13.05
CA ILE A 47 -11.29 -5.98 -12.15
C ILE A 47 -9.97 -5.33 -11.71
N SER A 48 -9.17 -4.79 -12.65
CA SER A 48 -7.90 -4.12 -12.34
C SER A 48 -8.10 -2.93 -11.40
N ALA A 49 -9.07 -2.07 -11.67
CA ALA A 49 -9.38 -0.91 -10.84
C ALA A 49 -9.81 -1.32 -9.41
N SER A 50 -10.78 -2.24 -9.30
CA SER A 50 -11.29 -2.74 -8.02
C SER A 50 -10.20 -3.43 -7.19
N ARG A 51 -9.34 -4.25 -7.83
CA ARG A 51 -8.22 -4.94 -7.17
C ARG A 51 -7.15 -3.97 -6.73
N SER A 52 -6.84 -2.92 -7.52
CA SER A 52 -5.86 -1.89 -7.14
C SER A 52 -6.30 -1.14 -5.90
N HIS A 53 -7.57 -0.73 -5.86
CA HIS A 53 -8.14 -0.04 -4.70
C HIS A 53 -8.20 -0.95 -3.46
N GLY A 54 -8.78 -2.15 -3.59
CA GLY A 54 -8.94 -3.09 -2.47
C GLY A 54 -7.60 -3.50 -1.88
N ASN A 55 -6.62 -3.86 -2.71
CA ASN A 55 -5.31 -4.29 -2.24
C ASN A 55 -4.55 -3.17 -1.49
N LEU A 56 -4.69 -1.91 -1.92
CA LEU A 56 -4.11 -0.79 -1.19
C LEU A 56 -4.84 -0.54 0.13
N ALA A 57 -6.17 -0.59 0.14
CA ALA A 57 -6.99 -0.43 1.33
C ALA A 57 -6.73 -1.51 2.39
N GLU A 58 -6.41 -2.73 1.98
CA GLU A 58 -6.06 -3.83 2.88
C GLU A 58 -4.70 -3.66 3.55
N HIS A 59 -3.71 -3.11 2.84
CA HIS A 59 -2.33 -3.07 3.31
C HIS A 59 -1.94 -1.71 3.93
N ALA A 60 -2.38 -0.59 3.38
CA ALA A 60 -1.90 0.72 3.81
C ALA A 60 -2.19 1.05 5.29
N PRO A 61 -3.38 0.78 5.84
CA PRO A 61 -3.68 1.18 7.22
C PRO A 61 -2.76 0.53 8.24
N LEU A 62 -2.51 -0.77 8.13
CA LEU A 62 -1.67 -1.47 9.10
C LEU A 62 -0.20 -1.03 8.99
N ALA A 63 0.33 -0.84 7.76
CA ALA A 63 1.68 -0.34 7.58
C ALA A 63 1.86 1.06 8.19
N ILE A 64 0.89 1.97 7.97
CA ILE A 64 0.90 3.33 8.53
C ILE A 64 0.86 3.30 10.07
N ILE A 65 0.03 2.44 10.66
CA ILE A 65 -0.04 2.27 12.13
C ILE A 65 1.31 1.79 12.66
N MET A 66 1.95 0.80 12.04
CA MET A 66 3.24 0.30 12.50
C MET A 66 4.34 1.34 12.36
N ILE A 67 4.37 2.12 11.28
CA ILE A 67 5.28 3.25 11.10
C ILE A 67 5.05 4.28 12.21
N ALA A 68 3.79 4.64 12.51
CA ALA A 68 3.45 5.60 13.57
C ALA A 68 3.91 5.14 14.96
N LEU A 69 3.80 3.85 15.27
CA LEU A 69 4.25 3.28 16.54
C LEU A 69 5.78 3.31 16.68
N LEU A 70 6.51 3.16 15.59
CA LEU A 70 7.97 3.18 15.57
C LEU A 70 8.55 4.59 15.53
N GLU A 71 7.89 5.55 14.89
CA GLU A 71 8.45 6.87 14.59
C GLU A 71 8.99 7.64 15.80
N PRO A 72 8.38 7.59 17.02
CA PRO A 72 8.89 8.31 18.17
C PRO A 72 10.27 7.84 18.67
N SER A 73 10.65 6.59 18.39
CA SER A 73 11.86 5.95 18.94
C SER A 73 12.83 5.40 17.88
N ALA A 74 12.41 5.36 16.63
CA ALA A 74 13.20 4.80 15.52
C ALA A 74 14.19 5.85 14.96
N ASP A 75 15.28 5.37 14.34
CA ASP A 75 16.11 6.22 13.50
C ASP A 75 15.29 6.75 12.31
N PRO A 76 15.18 8.08 12.13
CA PRO A 76 14.31 8.65 11.10
C PRO A 76 14.71 8.27 9.67
N ARG A 77 16.00 8.06 9.41
CA ARG A 77 16.50 7.70 8.07
C ARG A 77 16.11 6.26 7.73
N ALA A 78 16.32 5.35 8.69
CA ALA A 78 15.95 3.95 8.50
C ALA A 78 14.44 3.79 8.33
N LEU A 79 13.64 4.44 9.17
CA LEU A 79 12.18 4.39 9.07
C LEU A 79 11.66 5.01 7.77
N SER A 80 12.24 6.14 7.34
CA SER A 80 11.91 6.76 6.04
C SER A 80 12.20 5.83 4.86
N ALA A 81 13.33 5.10 4.90
CA ALA A 81 13.67 4.13 3.87
C ALA A 81 12.63 2.99 3.79
N VAL A 82 12.22 2.45 4.94
CA VAL A 82 11.19 1.40 5.01
C VAL A 82 9.85 1.92 4.47
N ALA A 83 9.44 3.12 4.88
CA ALA A 83 8.22 3.77 4.39
C ALA A 83 8.26 4.02 2.87
N ALA A 84 9.41 4.48 2.34
CA ALA A 84 9.59 4.69 0.91
C ALA A 84 9.51 3.38 0.11
N VAL A 85 10.12 2.29 0.61
CA VAL A 85 10.01 0.95 0.00
C VAL A 85 8.56 0.49 -0.02
N PHE A 86 7.80 0.69 1.06
CA PHE A 86 6.38 0.36 1.11
C PHE A 86 5.60 1.12 0.03
N VAL A 87 5.72 2.44 -0.02
CA VAL A 87 5.01 3.28 -1.00
C VAL A 87 5.38 2.88 -2.43
N PHE A 88 6.67 2.69 -2.71
CA PHE A 88 7.15 2.24 -4.01
C PHE A 88 6.54 0.89 -4.41
N ALA A 89 6.52 -0.08 -3.48
CA ALA A 89 5.90 -1.39 -3.70
C ALA A 89 4.40 -1.26 -4.04
N ARG A 90 3.66 -0.35 -3.38
CA ARG A 90 2.24 -0.10 -3.67
C ARG A 90 2.04 0.50 -5.05
N ILE A 91 2.88 1.45 -5.44
CA ILE A 91 2.85 2.04 -6.78
C ILE A 91 3.11 0.97 -7.84
N CYS A 92 4.18 0.19 -7.69
CA CYS A 92 4.50 -0.91 -8.61
C CYS A 92 3.36 -1.93 -8.71
N HIS A 93 2.71 -2.28 -7.58
CA HIS A 93 1.60 -3.21 -7.55
C HIS A 93 0.39 -2.70 -8.33
N ILE A 94 0.02 -1.41 -8.15
CA ILE A 94 -1.06 -0.76 -8.89
C ILE A 94 -0.79 -0.85 -10.39
N PHE A 95 0.38 -0.38 -10.86
CA PHE A 95 0.72 -0.46 -12.28
C PHE A 95 0.76 -1.90 -12.80
N GLY A 96 1.25 -2.85 -12.00
CA GLY A 96 1.26 -4.25 -12.34
C GLY A 96 -0.13 -4.89 -12.48
N LEU A 97 -1.15 -4.37 -11.80
CA LEU A 97 -2.53 -4.82 -11.95
C LEU A 97 -3.21 -4.30 -13.23
N TYR A 98 -2.72 -3.18 -13.78
CA TYR A 98 -3.21 -2.63 -15.05
C TYR A 98 -2.44 -3.14 -16.27
N ALA A 99 -1.31 -3.80 -16.07
CA ALA A 99 -0.53 -4.37 -17.17
C ALA A 99 -1.27 -5.57 -17.79
N PRO A 100 -1.08 -5.81 -19.10
CA PRO A 100 -1.67 -6.97 -19.77
C PRO A 100 -1.29 -8.27 -19.06
N MET A 101 -2.29 -9.12 -18.81
CA MET A 101 -2.07 -10.44 -18.22
C MET A 101 -1.56 -11.41 -19.28
N SER A 102 -0.39 -11.99 -19.03
CA SER A 102 0.11 -13.17 -19.74
C SER A 102 -0.03 -14.41 -18.83
N THR A 103 0.58 -15.53 -19.21
CA THR A 103 0.65 -16.73 -18.35
C THR A 103 1.33 -16.46 -17.00
N GLU A 104 2.20 -15.43 -16.94
CA GLU A 104 2.86 -15.01 -15.72
C GLU A 104 2.39 -13.63 -15.24
N PRO A 105 2.36 -13.39 -13.91
CA PRO A 105 2.07 -12.08 -13.36
C PRO A 105 3.12 -11.05 -13.83
N PRO A 106 2.69 -9.83 -14.24
CA PRO A 106 3.58 -8.74 -14.62
C PRO A 106 4.60 -8.41 -13.53
N LEU A 107 5.79 -7.96 -13.93
CA LEU A 107 6.91 -7.66 -13.02
C LEU A 107 6.51 -6.66 -11.92
N GLY A 108 5.77 -5.62 -12.25
CA GLY A 108 5.28 -4.64 -11.28
C GLY A 108 4.42 -5.27 -10.17
N ARG A 109 3.62 -6.28 -10.50
CA ARG A 109 2.83 -7.02 -9.52
C ARG A 109 3.72 -7.89 -8.63
N LYS A 110 4.72 -8.58 -9.19
CA LYS A 110 5.70 -9.38 -8.42
C LYS A 110 6.48 -8.49 -7.45
N ILE A 111 7.03 -7.37 -7.92
CA ILE A 111 7.75 -6.38 -7.08
C ILE A 111 6.85 -5.83 -5.99
N GLY A 112 5.62 -5.47 -6.33
CA GLY A 112 4.66 -4.92 -5.37
C GLY A 112 4.32 -5.89 -4.24
N VAL A 113 4.10 -7.17 -4.54
CA VAL A 113 3.81 -8.21 -3.54
C VAL A 113 5.02 -8.44 -2.66
N VAL A 114 6.17 -8.76 -3.24
CA VAL A 114 7.40 -9.08 -2.50
C VAL A 114 7.86 -7.87 -1.66
N GLY A 115 7.86 -6.67 -2.24
CA GLY A 115 8.24 -5.45 -1.52
C GLY A 115 7.34 -5.17 -0.33
N THR A 116 6.03 -5.42 -0.44
CA THR A 116 5.11 -5.28 0.69
C THR A 116 5.37 -6.31 1.78
N TRP A 117 5.55 -7.57 1.42
CA TRP A 117 5.84 -8.61 2.41
C TRP A 117 7.16 -8.36 3.15
N LEU A 118 8.21 -7.97 2.43
CA LEU A 118 9.49 -7.59 3.05
C LEU A 118 9.32 -6.41 4.00
N THR A 119 8.57 -5.39 3.59
CA THR A 119 8.27 -4.24 4.47
C THR A 119 7.56 -4.68 5.74
N TYR A 120 6.54 -5.55 5.64
CA TYR A 120 5.85 -6.08 6.81
C TYR A 120 6.78 -6.89 7.72
N VAL A 121 7.61 -7.76 7.17
CA VAL A 121 8.57 -8.53 7.98
C VAL A 121 9.49 -7.60 8.77
N VAL A 122 10.01 -6.55 8.12
CA VAL A 122 10.85 -5.55 8.78
C VAL A 122 10.08 -4.79 9.86
N LEU A 123 8.89 -4.28 9.56
CA LEU A 123 8.09 -3.54 10.54
C LEU A 123 7.68 -4.40 11.74
N ILE A 124 7.28 -5.65 11.51
CA ILE A 124 6.92 -6.61 12.58
C ILE A 124 8.13 -6.86 13.47
N ALA A 125 9.27 -7.25 12.89
CA ALA A 125 10.48 -7.53 13.66
C ALA A 125 10.95 -6.31 14.44
N TRP A 126 10.90 -5.12 13.82
CA TRP A 126 11.32 -3.88 14.48
C TRP A 126 10.37 -3.49 15.61
N THR A 127 9.04 -3.59 15.40
CA THR A 127 8.06 -3.31 16.45
C THR A 127 8.23 -4.26 17.65
N LEU A 128 8.39 -5.56 17.40
CA LEU A 128 8.60 -6.55 18.48
C LEU A 128 9.91 -6.28 19.23
N TYR A 129 10.98 -5.93 18.53
CA TYR A 129 12.26 -5.54 19.14
C TYR A 129 12.11 -4.27 19.99
N ALA A 130 11.41 -3.25 19.49
CA ALA A 130 11.18 -2.03 20.24
C ALA A 130 10.39 -2.29 21.55
N VAL A 131 9.34 -3.11 21.48
CA VAL A 131 8.57 -3.53 22.66
C VAL A 131 9.42 -4.30 23.67
N ALA A 132 10.24 -5.24 23.22
CA ALA A 132 11.13 -6.01 24.10
C ALA A 132 12.12 -5.13 24.86
N ARG A 133 12.58 -4.06 24.21
CA ARG A 133 13.46 -3.06 24.85
C ARG A 133 12.79 -2.19 25.88
N LEU A 134 11.47 -2.01 25.84
CA LEU A 134 10.73 -1.22 26.85
C LEU A 134 10.51 -2.02 28.14
N GLY A 135 10.59 -3.34 28.10
CA GLY A 135 10.41 -4.23 29.25
C GLY A 135 11.71 -4.68 29.95
N SER A 136 12.87 -4.25 29.44
CA SER A 136 14.22 -4.51 30.00
C SER A 136 14.79 -3.23 30.63
#